data_8c67b354eede1ed2f3d4b1b45aad998e
#
_entry.id   8c67b354eede1ed2f3d4b1b45aad998e
#
_cell.length_a   1.000
_cell.length_b   1.000
_cell.length_c   1.000
_cell.angle_alpha   90.00
_cell.angle_beta   90.00
_cell.angle_gamma   90.00
#
_symmetry.space_group_name_H-M   'P 1'
#
loop_
_entity.id
_entity.type
_entity.pdbx_description
1 polymer ?
#
loop_
_entity_poly.entity_id
_entity_poly.type
_entity_poly.pdbx_seq_one_letter_code
_entity_poly.pdbx_strand_id
1 'polypeptide(L)'
;MKLTVIGGGGVRSMFLAKSIAQQARRLHVDHLVFMDTDPEKLRIYGGMASHVARMLDPTLHFQLTTDGVEAVRDADYVITTIRAGGDHMRVRDERIALAHGVLGQETTGAAGFSFAMRSIPALVSYCELIRKYAKKTVKVFNFTNPAGVVSQTLRDLGYEFTYGICDAPSGMLHQFASLYGADPEEIQGECYGLNHLSFFRSITLRGREILPELIRDPRAYASTDLRFFQPELVEHLQCVLNEYLYYFYYREKAVANILSSSQTRGEIIEEINRQMTKELSGMDIENDFASCLACYEKWYGMRENSYMANETGIRRDSQWKFDVFSQDSGGYAGVALKFIQIAESGGSGRMILCVPNQGAIPGLLDTDIIESTCDITADGA
;
A
#
# COMPACT_ATOMS: atom_id res chain seq x y z
N MET A 1 -21.79 0.84 -8.99
CA MET A 1 -21.31 1.09 -7.60
C MET A 1 -20.42 2.32 -7.55
N LYS A 2 -20.40 3.00 -6.39
CA LYS A 2 -19.52 4.13 -6.12
C LYS A 2 -18.32 3.68 -5.29
N LEU A 3 -17.11 3.86 -5.81
CA LEU A 3 -15.84 3.69 -5.10
C LEU A 3 -15.20 5.06 -4.84
N THR A 4 -14.83 5.31 -3.60
CA THR A 4 -14.20 6.58 -3.20
C THR A 4 -12.77 6.34 -2.73
N VAL A 5 -11.84 7.20 -3.15
CA VAL A 5 -10.45 7.23 -2.67
C VAL A 5 -10.24 8.51 -1.88
N ILE A 6 -9.96 8.40 -0.58
CA ILE A 6 -9.57 9.50 0.30
C ILE A 6 -8.03 9.55 0.35
N GLY A 7 -7.45 10.65 -0.11
CA GLY A 7 -6.02 10.80 -0.41
C GLY A 7 -5.73 10.75 -1.91
N GLY A 8 -6.72 11.12 -2.73
CA GLY A 8 -6.65 11.10 -4.20
C GLY A 8 -5.67 12.10 -4.83
N GLY A 9 -5.09 13.03 -4.06
CA GLY A 9 -3.99 13.90 -4.46
C GLY A 9 -2.60 13.31 -4.22
N GLY A 10 -2.50 12.04 -3.84
CA GLY A 10 -1.22 11.38 -3.63
C GLY A 10 -0.48 11.09 -4.93
N VAL A 11 0.86 11.01 -4.85
CA VAL A 11 1.71 10.72 -6.02
C VAL A 11 1.43 9.36 -6.66
N ARG A 12 0.76 8.43 -5.96
CA ARG A 12 0.38 7.11 -6.47
C ARG A 12 -1.04 7.06 -7.07
N SER A 13 -1.71 8.20 -7.20
CA SER A 13 -3.11 8.25 -7.67
C SER A 13 -3.31 7.64 -9.06
N MET A 14 -2.33 7.78 -9.96
CA MET A 14 -2.41 7.14 -11.29
C MET A 14 -2.45 5.61 -11.21
N PHE A 15 -1.72 4.99 -10.28
CA PHE A 15 -1.75 3.53 -10.09
C PHE A 15 -3.11 3.05 -9.62
N LEU A 16 -3.68 3.76 -8.63
CA LEU A 16 -5.03 3.48 -8.14
C LEU A 16 -6.06 3.59 -9.26
N ALA A 17 -6.01 4.69 -10.01
CA ALA A 17 -6.93 4.92 -11.12
C ALA A 17 -6.79 3.86 -12.22
N LYS A 18 -5.54 3.47 -12.57
CA LYS A 18 -5.27 2.40 -13.54
C LYS A 18 -5.89 1.09 -13.09
N SER A 19 -5.54 0.61 -11.89
CA SER A 19 -6.03 -0.65 -11.33
C SER A 19 -7.55 -0.70 -11.28
N ILE A 20 -8.18 0.40 -10.82
CA ILE A 20 -9.64 0.48 -10.71
C ILE A 20 -10.28 0.51 -12.09
N ALA A 21 -9.82 1.36 -13.00
CA ALA A 21 -10.40 1.50 -14.34
C ALA A 21 -10.30 0.19 -15.17
N GLN A 22 -9.19 -0.54 -15.06
CA GLN A 22 -9.04 -1.84 -15.73
C GLN A 22 -10.07 -2.88 -15.29
N GLN A 23 -10.59 -2.76 -14.07
CA GLN A 23 -11.52 -3.70 -13.47
C GLN A 23 -12.94 -3.14 -13.29
N ALA A 24 -13.15 -1.86 -13.56
CA ALA A 24 -14.38 -1.14 -13.25
C ALA A 24 -15.62 -1.83 -13.83
N ARG A 25 -15.60 -2.24 -15.11
CA ARG A 25 -16.73 -2.91 -15.75
C ARG A 25 -17.03 -4.27 -15.13
N ARG A 26 -15.98 -5.05 -14.83
CA ARG A 26 -16.13 -6.37 -14.21
C ARG A 26 -16.73 -6.29 -12.81
N LEU A 27 -16.34 -5.25 -12.07
CA LEU A 27 -16.78 -5.01 -10.70
C LEU A 27 -18.01 -4.11 -10.61
N HIS A 28 -18.59 -3.68 -11.74
CA HIS A 28 -19.71 -2.75 -11.79
C HIS A 28 -19.46 -1.41 -11.04
N VAL A 29 -18.22 -0.95 -11.05
CA VAL A 29 -17.86 0.39 -10.57
C VAL A 29 -18.09 1.37 -11.71
N ASP A 30 -19.11 2.20 -11.56
CA ASP A 30 -19.54 3.19 -12.55
C ASP A 30 -19.21 4.63 -12.11
N HIS A 31 -18.95 4.82 -10.82
CA HIS A 31 -18.60 6.11 -10.23
C HIS A 31 -17.35 5.99 -9.35
N LEU A 32 -16.27 6.67 -9.75
CA LEU A 32 -15.00 6.73 -9.04
C LEU A 32 -14.73 8.16 -8.57
N VAL A 33 -14.60 8.37 -7.25
CA VAL A 33 -14.35 9.68 -6.66
C VAL A 33 -12.95 9.70 -6.02
N PHE A 34 -12.13 10.66 -6.44
CA PHE A 34 -10.86 10.96 -5.75
C PHE A 34 -11.02 12.25 -4.94
N MET A 35 -10.78 12.15 -3.65
CA MET A 35 -10.88 13.27 -2.71
C MET A 35 -9.53 13.54 -2.06
N ASP A 36 -9.15 14.80 -1.96
CA ASP A 36 -8.01 15.26 -1.17
C ASP A 36 -8.28 16.64 -0.59
N THR A 37 -7.65 16.96 0.54
CA THR A 37 -7.74 18.29 1.16
C THR A 37 -6.81 19.31 0.51
N ASP A 38 -5.82 18.88 -0.29
CA ASP A 38 -4.88 19.72 -1.03
C ASP A 38 -5.39 19.89 -2.48
N PRO A 39 -5.98 21.04 -2.82
CA PRO A 39 -6.57 21.25 -4.16
C PRO A 39 -5.52 21.27 -5.27
N GLU A 40 -4.29 21.69 -4.98
CA GLU A 40 -3.22 21.71 -5.99
C GLU A 40 -2.74 20.30 -6.32
N LYS A 41 -2.45 19.49 -5.31
CA LYS A 41 -2.08 18.09 -5.52
C LYS A 41 -3.21 17.29 -6.17
N LEU A 42 -4.46 17.54 -5.77
CA LEU A 42 -5.61 16.91 -6.39
C LEU A 42 -5.74 17.30 -7.87
N ARG A 43 -5.52 18.58 -8.22
CA ARG A 43 -5.50 19.03 -9.62
C ARG A 43 -4.42 18.33 -10.43
N ILE A 44 -3.22 18.16 -9.86
CA ILE A 44 -2.06 17.54 -10.54
C ILE A 44 -2.25 16.02 -10.60
N TYR A 45 -2.14 15.35 -9.47
CA TYR A 45 -2.10 13.89 -9.43
C TYR A 45 -3.47 13.25 -9.66
N GLY A 46 -4.53 13.88 -9.14
CA GLY A 46 -5.91 13.50 -9.44
C GLY A 46 -6.29 13.74 -10.90
N GLY A 47 -5.83 14.85 -11.49
CA GLY A 47 -5.99 15.14 -12.91
C GLY A 47 -5.31 14.10 -13.80
N MET A 48 -4.05 13.74 -13.51
CA MET A 48 -3.34 12.66 -14.22
C MET A 48 -4.05 11.32 -14.05
N ALA A 49 -4.55 11.02 -12.85
CA ALA A 49 -5.32 9.82 -12.56
C ALA A 49 -6.62 9.76 -13.37
N SER A 50 -7.34 10.89 -13.47
CA SER A 50 -8.55 11.02 -14.28
C SER A 50 -8.26 10.79 -15.77
N HIS A 51 -7.13 11.31 -16.27
CA HIS A 51 -6.72 11.09 -17.66
C HIS A 51 -6.45 9.60 -17.94
N VAL A 52 -5.70 8.94 -17.07
CA VAL A 52 -5.44 7.47 -17.16
C VAL A 52 -6.75 6.68 -17.13
N ALA A 53 -7.66 6.99 -16.21
CA ALA A 53 -8.95 6.31 -16.11
C ALA A 53 -9.77 6.45 -17.40
N ARG A 54 -9.84 7.65 -17.99
CA ARG A 54 -10.54 7.90 -19.28
C ARG A 54 -9.93 7.13 -20.46
N MET A 55 -8.60 6.99 -20.48
CA MET A 55 -7.91 6.20 -21.51
C MET A 55 -8.29 4.72 -21.44
N LEU A 56 -8.51 4.18 -20.24
CA LEU A 56 -8.79 2.76 -19.99
C LEU A 56 -10.28 2.44 -20.03
N ASP A 57 -11.12 3.28 -19.43
CA ASP A 57 -12.57 3.16 -19.49
C ASP A 57 -13.24 4.54 -19.59
N PRO A 58 -13.59 5.00 -20.80
CA PRO A 58 -14.23 6.29 -21.00
C PRO A 58 -15.68 6.34 -20.46
N THR A 59 -16.26 5.21 -20.06
CA THR A 59 -17.60 5.14 -19.46
C THR A 59 -17.61 5.30 -17.95
N LEU A 60 -16.43 5.19 -17.29
CA LEU A 60 -16.27 5.37 -15.86
C LEU A 60 -16.43 6.85 -15.51
N HIS A 61 -17.44 7.19 -14.71
CA HIS A 61 -17.63 8.54 -14.20
C HIS A 61 -16.55 8.84 -13.12
N PHE A 62 -15.53 9.59 -13.50
CA PHE A 62 -14.43 9.99 -12.61
C PHE A 62 -14.65 11.41 -12.09
N GLN A 63 -14.63 11.57 -10.76
CA GLN A 63 -14.85 12.85 -10.09
C GLN A 63 -13.68 13.19 -9.17
N LEU A 64 -13.28 14.48 -9.16
CA LEU A 64 -12.35 15.07 -8.19
C LEU A 64 -13.11 16.02 -7.28
N THR A 65 -12.86 15.93 -5.96
CA THR A 65 -13.49 16.84 -4.99
C THR A 65 -12.59 17.08 -3.79
N THR A 66 -12.70 18.26 -3.19
CA THR A 66 -12.09 18.56 -1.88
C THR A 66 -13.09 18.44 -0.74
N ASP A 67 -14.36 18.14 -1.04
CA ASP A 67 -15.43 17.98 -0.06
C ASP A 67 -15.54 16.50 0.36
N GLY A 68 -15.20 16.23 1.63
CA GLY A 68 -15.27 14.88 2.20
C GLY A 68 -16.70 14.33 2.28
N VAL A 69 -17.72 15.17 2.47
CA VAL A 69 -19.13 14.73 2.52
C VAL A 69 -19.57 14.29 1.12
N GLU A 70 -19.28 15.11 0.10
CA GLU A 70 -19.58 14.78 -1.30
C GLU A 70 -18.90 13.46 -1.71
N ALA A 71 -17.61 13.30 -1.31
CA ALA A 71 -16.83 12.14 -1.62
C ALA A 71 -17.46 10.84 -1.10
N VAL A 72 -17.86 10.82 0.18
CA VAL A 72 -18.33 9.58 0.83
C VAL A 72 -19.85 9.34 0.71
N ARG A 73 -20.63 10.34 0.25
CA ARG A 73 -22.08 10.20 0.10
C ARG A 73 -22.44 9.03 -0.80
N ASP A 74 -23.26 8.11 -0.30
CA ASP A 74 -23.73 6.91 -0.99
C ASP A 74 -22.60 5.98 -1.51
N ALA A 75 -21.38 6.08 -0.95
CA ALA A 75 -20.28 5.20 -1.32
C ALA A 75 -20.57 3.74 -0.91
N ASP A 76 -20.28 2.82 -1.82
CA ASP A 76 -20.30 1.38 -1.57
C ASP A 76 -18.98 0.94 -0.92
N TYR A 77 -17.87 1.50 -1.42
CA TYR A 77 -16.52 1.19 -0.97
C TYR A 77 -15.68 2.45 -0.84
N VAL A 78 -14.79 2.46 0.14
CA VAL A 78 -13.84 3.56 0.36
C VAL A 78 -12.43 3.00 0.54
N ILE A 79 -11.45 3.60 -0.14
CA ILE A 79 -10.02 3.35 0.10
C ILE A 79 -9.44 4.60 0.76
N THR A 80 -8.71 4.44 1.86
CA THR A 80 -8.01 5.54 2.52
C THR A 80 -6.50 5.41 2.34
N THR A 81 -5.86 6.47 1.82
CA THR A 81 -4.41 6.53 1.55
C THR A 81 -3.86 7.92 1.85
N ILE A 82 -4.16 8.43 3.06
CA ILE A 82 -3.74 9.76 3.46
C ILE A 82 -2.35 9.75 4.11
N ARG A 83 -1.67 10.92 4.04
CA ARG A 83 -0.45 11.18 4.80
C ARG A 83 -0.65 12.45 5.63
N ALA A 84 -1.14 12.29 6.86
CA ALA A 84 -1.32 13.41 7.78
C ALA A 84 0.03 14.07 8.12
N GLY A 85 0.14 15.38 7.86
CA GLY A 85 1.37 16.16 8.03
C GLY A 85 2.32 16.14 6.83
N GLY A 86 2.01 15.40 5.77
CA GLY A 86 2.81 15.36 4.52
C GLY A 86 4.22 14.80 4.69
N ASP A 87 5.05 15.01 3.69
CA ASP A 87 6.45 14.50 3.69
C ASP A 87 7.31 15.24 4.71
N HIS A 88 7.05 16.52 4.99
CA HIS A 88 7.78 17.28 5.99
C HIS A 88 7.72 16.65 7.39
N MET A 89 6.54 16.21 7.84
CA MET A 89 6.42 15.56 9.15
C MET A 89 7.08 14.17 9.17
N ARG A 90 7.11 13.47 8.04
CA ARG A 90 7.89 12.25 7.90
C ARG A 90 9.38 12.51 8.15
N VAL A 91 9.95 13.54 7.53
CA VAL A 91 11.36 13.92 7.73
C VAL A 91 11.64 14.19 9.21
N ARG A 92 10.75 14.93 9.87
CA ARG A 92 10.89 15.21 11.31
C ARG A 92 10.85 13.95 12.16
N ASP A 93 9.92 13.04 11.91
CA ASP A 93 9.79 11.78 12.65
C ASP A 93 11.05 10.92 12.51
N GLU A 94 11.57 10.78 11.28
CA GLU A 94 12.80 10.05 11.00
C GLU A 94 14.00 10.67 11.74
N ARG A 95 14.17 12.00 11.66
CA ARG A 95 15.28 12.71 12.29
C ARG A 95 15.24 12.68 13.82
N ILE A 96 14.05 12.80 14.43
CA ILE A 96 13.91 12.70 15.89
C ILE A 96 14.34 11.30 16.36
N ALA A 97 13.86 10.23 15.72
CA ALA A 97 14.24 8.88 16.07
C ALA A 97 15.76 8.66 15.94
N LEU A 98 16.35 9.07 14.82
CA LEU A 98 17.79 8.93 14.55
C LEU A 98 18.65 9.74 15.53
N ALA A 99 18.21 10.92 15.98
CA ALA A 99 18.93 11.72 17.00
C ALA A 99 19.05 10.99 18.36
N HIS A 100 18.18 10.02 18.61
CA HIS A 100 18.24 9.14 19.79
C HIS A 100 18.89 7.78 19.51
N GLY A 101 19.52 7.61 18.35
CA GLY A 101 20.19 6.36 17.97
C GLY A 101 19.23 5.19 17.69
N VAL A 102 17.95 5.47 17.45
CA VAL A 102 16.94 4.47 17.10
C VAL A 102 16.49 4.62 15.66
N LEU A 103 15.88 3.57 15.11
CA LEU A 103 15.43 3.54 13.74
C LEU A 103 14.45 4.69 13.44
N GLY A 104 14.79 5.50 12.43
CA GLY A 104 13.90 6.48 11.82
C GLY A 104 13.31 5.92 10.52
N GLN A 105 12.19 5.22 10.62
CA GLN A 105 11.44 4.66 9.50
C GLN A 105 9.98 5.07 9.62
N GLU A 106 9.35 5.46 8.50
CA GLU A 106 8.04 6.14 8.51
C GLU A 106 6.87 5.32 9.06
N THR A 107 6.95 3.99 9.05
CA THR A 107 5.81 3.12 9.39
C THR A 107 6.10 2.14 10.52
N THR A 108 7.33 2.10 11.02
CA THR A 108 7.75 1.19 12.09
C THR A 108 8.42 1.95 13.23
N GLY A 109 8.39 1.37 14.44
CA GLY A 109 9.04 1.94 15.62
C GLY A 109 8.51 3.32 16.05
N ALA A 110 9.38 4.13 16.65
CA ALA A 110 9.01 5.44 17.22
C ALA A 110 8.49 6.42 16.15
N ALA A 111 9.10 6.46 14.98
CA ALA A 111 8.68 7.35 13.90
C ALA A 111 7.31 6.92 13.34
N GLY A 112 7.06 5.62 13.20
CA GLY A 112 5.75 5.08 12.84
C GLY A 112 4.68 5.41 13.86
N PHE A 113 4.99 5.31 15.16
CA PHE A 113 4.08 5.72 16.23
C PHE A 113 3.72 7.21 16.13
N SER A 114 4.71 8.09 15.92
CA SER A 114 4.49 9.52 15.72
C SER A 114 3.57 9.80 14.53
N PHE A 115 3.74 9.06 13.44
CA PHE A 115 2.86 9.15 12.27
C PHE A 115 1.44 8.68 12.59
N ALA A 116 1.27 7.59 13.34
CA ALA A 116 -0.04 7.11 13.79
C ALA A 116 -0.80 8.16 14.59
N MET A 117 -0.13 8.87 15.50
CA MET A 117 -0.73 9.94 16.32
C MET A 117 -1.33 11.08 15.50
N ARG A 118 -0.88 11.28 14.25
CA ARG A 118 -1.48 12.25 13.31
C ARG A 118 -2.50 11.63 12.38
N SER A 119 -2.26 10.41 11.93
CA SER A 119 -3.13 9.72 10.97
C SER A 119 -4.47 9.31 11.59
N ILE A 120 -4.45 8.82 12.84
CA ILE A 120 -5.63 8.32 13.54
C ILE A 120 -6.73 9.39 13.68
N PRO A 121 -6.49 10.60 14.21
CA PRO A 121 -7.53 11.62 14.32
C PRO A 121 -8.14 12.00 12.97
N ALA A 122 -7.32 12.08 11.92
CA ALA A 122 -7.80 12.39 10.58
C ALA A 122 -8.71 11.28 10.05
N LEU A 123 -8.32 10.01 10.22
CA LEU A 123 -9.12 8.87 9.78
C LEU A 123 -10.40 8.68 10.59
N VAL A 124 -10.37 8.93 11.89
CA VAL A 124 -11.58 8.96 12.73
C VAL A 124 -12.58 9.97 12.19
N SER A 125 -12.13 11.18 11.82
CA SER A 125 -12.99 12.19 11.23
C SER A 125 -13.63 11.70 9.91
N TYR A 126 -12.89 11.03 9.05
CA TYR A 126 -13.43 10.42 7.83
C TYR A 126 -14.38 9.25 8.12
N CYS A 127 -14.06 8.39 9.10
CA CYS A 127 -14.94 7.30 9.51
C CYS A 127 -16.29 7.81 10.03
N GLU A 128 -16.32 8.95 10.73
CA GLU A 128 -17.59 9.62 11.13
C GLU A 128 -18.40 10.11 9.93
N LEU A 129 -17.75 10.70 8.92
CA LEU A 129 -18.42 11.09 7.68
C LEU A 129 -18.98 9.86 6.94
N ILE A 130 -18.17 8.79 6.82
CA ILE A 130 -18.57 7.54 6.18
C ILE A 130 -19.76 6.92 6.91
N ARG A 131 -19.71 6.79 8.24
CA ARG A 131 -20.80 6.26 9.06
C ARG A 131 -22.12 7.01 8.85
N LYS A 132 -22.02 8.34 8.63
CA LYS A 132 -23.18 9.22 8.49
C LYS A 132 -23.75 9.25 7.07
N TYR A 133 -22.89 9.25 6.06
CA TYR A 133 -23.30 9.60 4.69
C TYR A 133 -23.14 8.48 3.66
N ALA A 134 -22.30 7.46 3.92
CA ALA A 134 -22.14 6.33 3.02
C ALA A 134 -23.30 5.32 3.18
N LYS A 135 -23.34 4.32 2.31
CA LYS A 135 -24.29 3.21 2.45
C LYS A 135 -24.04 2.42 3.75
N LYS A 136 -25.08 1.83 4.31
CA LYS A 136 -24.97 1.05 5.55
C LYS A 136 -24.10 -0.20 5.39
N THR A 137 -23.94 -0.69 4.19
CA THR A 137 -23.12 -1.84 3.81
C THR A 137 -21.68 -1.46 3.42
N VAL A 138 -21.30 -0.16 3.56
CA VAL A 138 -20.00 0.33 3.16
C VAL A 138 -18.87 -0.50 3.78
N LYS A 139 -17.84 -0.77 2.98
CA LYS A 139 -16.58 -1.33 3.48
C LYS A 139 -15.44 -0.35 3.18
N VAL A 140 -14.54 -0.18 4.15
CA VAL A 140 -13.42 0.75 4.07
C VAL A 140 -12.11 -0.02 4.10
N PHE A 141 -11.29 0.19 3.09
CA PHE A 141 -9.95 -0.39 2.98
C PHE A 141 -8.92 0.65 3.39
N ASN A 142 -8.33 0.45 4.57
CA ASN A 142 -7.34 1.37 5.10
C ASN A 142 -5.94 0.98 4.63
N PHE A 143 -5.35 1.79 3.76
CA PHE A 143 -3.94 1.74 3.38
C PHE A 143 -3.10 2.84 4.07
N THR A 144 -3.74 3.69 4.86
CA THR A 144 -3.02 4.73 5.61
C THR A 144 -2.16 4.09 6.69
N ASN A 145 -0.89 4.37 6.62
CA ASN A 145 0.11 3.83 7.53
C ASN A 145 0.19 4.60 8.87
N PRO A 146 0.68 3.92 9.92
CA PRO A 146 0.99 2.48 10.06
C PRO A 146 -0.30 1.66 10.07
N ALA A 147 -0.51 0.83 9.04
CA ALA A 147 -1.82 0.22 8.78
C ALA A 147 -2.32 -0.65 9.95
N GLY A 148 -1.43 -1.41 10.61
CA GLY A 148 -1.79 -2.23 11.76
C GLY A 148 -2.30 -1.40 12.96
N VAL A 149 -1.54 -0.36 13.36
CA VAL A 149 -1.89 0.52 14.50
C VAL A 149 -3.16 1.31 14.22
N VAL A 150 -3.29 1.83 13.00
CA VAL A 150 -4.49 2.56 12.57
C VAL A 150 -5.70 1.65 12.59
N SER A 151 -5.60 0.45 12.00
CA SER A 151 -6.71 -0.50 11.96
C SER A 151 -7.12 -0.98 13.34
N GLN A 152 -6.17 -1.20 14.26
CA GLN A 152 -6.45 -1.50 15.65
C GLN A 152 -7.31 -0.40 16.28
N THR A 153 -6.84 0.85 16.18
CA THR A 153 -7.56 1.96 16.80
C THR A 153 -8.96 2.18 16.20
N LEU A 154 -9.11 2.06 14.87
CA LEU A 154 -10.42 2.19 14.24
C LEU A 154 -11.38 1.10 14.72
N ARG A 155 -10.93 -0.15 14.86
CA ARG A 155 -11.75 -1.25 15.38
C ARG A 155 -12.11 -1.04 16.86
N ASP A 156 -11.16 -0.62 17.69
CA ASP A 156 -11.39 -0.33 19.11
C ASP A 156 -12.43 0.79 19.32
N LEU A 157 -12.51 1.73 18.36
CA LEU A 157 -13.52 2.80 18.34
C LEU A 157 -14.85 2.39 17.70
N GLY A 158 -15.03 1.10 17.35
CA GLY A 158 -16.27 0.54 16.82
C GLY A 158 -16.53 0.85 15.33
N TYR A 159 -15.47 1.08 14.53
CA TYR A 159 -15.59 1.19 13.07
C TYR A 159 -15.38 -0.18 12.41
N GLU A 160 -16.30 -1.11 12.67
CA GLU A 160 -16.22 -2.51 12.24
C GLU A 160 -16.21 -2.71 10.71
N PHE A 161 -16.66 -1.70 9.96
CA PHE A 161 -16.63 -1.70 8.50
C PHE A 161 -15.23 -1.46 7.90
N THR A 162 -14.16 -1.35 8.72
CA THR A 162 -12.80 -1.06 8.28
C THR A 162 -11.95 -2.32 8.21
N TYR A 163 -11.15 -2.45 7.15
CA TYR A 163 -10.17 -3.51 6.92
C TYR A 163 -8.83 -2.87 6.61
N GLY A 164 -7.78 -3.24 7.32
CA GLY A 164 -6.43 -2.82 6.96
C GLY A 164 -5.91 -3.61 5.77
N ILE A 165 -5.28 -2.93 4.83
CA ILE A 165 -4.67 -3.54 3.65
C ILE A 165 -3.20 -3.13 3.53
N CYS A 166 -2.37 -4.06 3.05
CA CYS A 166 -0.97 -3.84 2.72
C CYS A 166 -0.64 -4.60 1.43
N ASP A 167 0.18 -3.98 0.58
CA ASP A 167 0.61 -4.60 -0.67
C ASP A 167 1.91 -5.42 -0.53
N ALA A 168 2.65 -5.28 0.57
CA ALA A 168 3.92 -5.96 0.75
C ALA A 168 3.80 -7.50 0.71
N PRO A 169 2.91 -8.17 1.48
CA PRO A 169 2.81 -9.63 1.43
C PRO A 169 2.35 -10.14 0.06
N SER A 170 1.35 -9.53 -0.56
CA SER A 170 0.88 -9.92 -1.90
C SER A 170 1.93 -9.64 -2.97
N GLY A 171 2.66 -8.53 -2.86
CA GLY A 171 3.77 -8.19 -3.73
C GLY A 171 4.88 -9.23 -3.70
N MET A 172 5.23 -9.76 -2.52
CA MET A 172 6.20 -10.85 -2.39
C MET A 172 5.70 -12.13 -3.07
N LEU A 173 4.43 -12.51 -2.92
CA LEU A 173 3.87 -13.67 -3.63
C LEU A 173 3.93 -13.48 -5.15
N HIS A 174 3.65 -12.29 -5.67
CA HIS A 174 3.79 -11.98 -7.10
C HIS A 174 5.24 -12.08 -7.59
N GLN A 175 6.22 -11.64 -6.78
CA GLN A 175 7.64 -11.82 -7.10
C GLN A 175 8.00 -13.32 -7.21
N PHE A 176 7.49 -14.15 -6.29
CA PHE A 176 7.72 -15.60 -6.33
C PHE A 176 7.00 -16.25 -7.51
N ALA A 177 5.77 -15.87 -7.83
CA ALA A 177 5.09 -16.34 -9.04
C ALA A 177 5.92 -16.03 -10.30
N SER A 178 6.42 -14.80 -10.42
CA SER A 178 7.29 -14.37 -11.53
C SER A 178 8.59 -15.18 -11.58
N LEU A 179 9.21 -15.48 -10.44
CA LEU A 179 10.42 -16.30 -10.36
C LEU A 179 10.22 -17.70 -10.98
N TYR A 180 9.02 -18.25 -10.82
CA TYR A 180 8.65 -19.56 -11.36
C TYR A 180 7.92 -19.50 -12.71
N GLY A 181 7.78 -18.31 -13.31
CA GLY A 181 7.07 -18.12 -14.59
C GLY A 181 5.59 -18.50 -14.51
N ALA A 182 4.97 -18.21 -13.36
CA ALA A 182 3.58 -18.53 -13.06
C ALA A 182 2.71 -17.26 -13.01
N ASP A 183 1.39 -17.45 -13.18
CA ASP A 183 0.43 -16.39 -12.95
C ASP A 183 0.32 -16.08 -11.44
N PRO A 184 0.19 -14.80 -11.03
CA PRO A 184 -0.04 -14.44 -9.63
C PRO A 184 -1.23 -15.14 -8.96
N GLU A 185 -2.25 -15.54 -9.71
CA GLU A 185 -3.39 -16.29 -9.17
C GLU A 185 -3.07 -17.76 -8.86
N GLU A 186 -1.96 -18.29 -9.38
CA GLU A 186 -1.53 -19.68 -9.16
C GLU A 186 -0.72 -19.87 -7.88
N ILE A 187 -0.33 -18.78 -7.21
CA ILE A 187 0.44 -18.81 -5.95
C ILE A 187 -0.43 -18.40 -4.76
N GLN A 188 -0.26 -19.07 -3.66
CA GLN A 188 -0.94 -18.76 -2.40
C GLN A 188 0.06 -18.85 -1.25
N GLY A 189 -0.14 -18.04 -0.20
CA GLY A 189 0.71 -18.03 0.98
C GLY A 189 -0.09 -17.99 2.27
N GLU A 190 0.35 -18.74 3.27
CA GLU A 190 -0.13 -18.67 4.63
C GLU A 190 0.67 -17.61 5.39
N CYS A 191 0.16 -16.38 5.37
CA CYS A 191 0.74 -15.24 6.09
C CYS A 191 0.23 -15.20 7.53
N TYR A 192 1.09 -14.84 8.47
CA TYR A 192 0.72 -14.60 9.86
C TYR A 192 1.68 -13.59 10.50
N GLY A 193 1.21 -12.84 11.48
CA GLY A 193 1.99 -11.86 12.23
C GLY A 193 1.26 -10.54 12.39
N LEU A 194 2.02 -9.44 12.49
CA LEU A 194 1.50 -8.09 12.50
C LEU A 194 1.88 -7.38 11.20
N ASN A 195 1.14 -6.35 10.83
CA ASN A 195 1.51 -5.58 9.63
C ASN A 195 2.95 -5.07 9.72
N HIS A 196 3.74 -5.30 8.68
CA HIS A 196 5.17 -5.07 8.60
C HIS A 196 6.04 -5.93 9.54
N LEU A 197 5.44 -6.87 10.24
CA LEU A 197 6.10 -7.86 11.09
C LEU A 197 5.43 -9.23 10.88
N SER A 198 5.33 -9.66 9.63
CA SER A 198 4.62 -10.87 9.22
C SER A 198 5.54 -11.85 8.49
N PHE A 199 5.11 -13.10 8.47
CA PHE A 199 5.86 -14.24 7.95
C PHE A 199 4.97 -15.12 7.08
N PHE A 200 5.55 -15.83 6.13
CA PHE A 200 4.88 -16.94 5.44
C PHE A 200 5.41 -18.27 5.96
N ARG A 201 4.52 -19.09 6.50
CA ARG A 201 4.84 -20.46 6.99
C ARG A 201 4.57 -21.54 5.95
N SER A 202 3.86 -21.21 4.87
CA SER A 202 3.59 -22.07 3.73
C SER A 202 3.41 -21.20 2.50
N ILE A 203 3.94 -21.63 1.37
CA ILE A 203 3.72 -21.01 0.06
C ILE A 203 3.47 -22.15 -0.93
N THR A 204 2.29 -22.13 -1.55
CA THR A 204 1.92 -23.14 -2.55
C THR A 204 1.85 -22.53 -3.94
N LEU A 205 2.36 -23.26 -4.93
CA LEU A 205 2.24 -22.93 -6.34
C LEU A 205 1.47 -24.07 -7.04
N ARG A 206 0.34 -23.74 -7.64
CA ARG A 206 -0.57 -24.74 -8.26
C ARG A 206 -0.93 -25.88 -7.30
N GLY A 207 -1.14 -25.53 -6.02
CA GLY A 207 -1.48 -26.47 -4.96
C GLY A 207 -0.30 -27.30 -4.40
N ARG A 208 0.93 -27.14 -4.92
CA ARG A 208 2.13 -27.80 -4.41
C ARG A 208 2.88 -26.86 -3.44
N GLU A 209 3.22 -27.36 -2.25
CA GLU A 209 4.08 -26.63 -1.32
C GLU A 209 5.47 -26.39 -1.91
N ILE A 210 5.92 -25.14 -1.93
CA ILE A 210 7.22 -24.74 -2.50
C ILE A 210 8.14 -24.02 -1.49
N LEU A 211 7.67 -23.69 -0.29
CA LEU A 211 8.46 -22.94 0.69
C LEU A 211 9.82 -23.57 0.97
N PRO A 212 9.95 -24.91 1.21
CA PRO A 212 11.25 -25.53 1.50
C PRO A 212 12.27 -25.44 0.36
N GLU A 213 11.78 -25.38 -0.87
CA GLU A 213 12.60 -25.20 -2.07
C GLU A 213 12.94 -23.73 -2.28
N LEU A 214 11.96 -22.85 -2.13
CA LEU A 214 12.07 -21.40 -2.33
C LEU A 214 13.12 -20.77 -1.42
N ILE A 215 13.15 -21.13 -0.13
CA ILE A 215 14.09 -20.56 0.84
C ILE A 215 15.55 -21.01 0.61
N ARG A 216 15.78 -22.02 -0.24
CA ARG A 216 17.10 -22.50 -0.68
C ARG A 216 17.45 -22.14 -2.11
N ASP A 217 16.53 -21.50 -2.85
CA ASP A 217 16.74 -21.12 -4.24
C ASP A 217 17.58 -19.82 -4.32
N PRO A 218 18.83 -19.86 -4.82
CA PRO A 218 19.65 -18.65 -4.95
C PRO A 218 19.00 -17.56 -5.81
N ARG A 219 18.13 -17.92 -6.74
CA ARG A 219 17.40 -16.95 -7.60
C ARG A 219 16.43 -16.11 -6.80
N ALA A 220 15.85 -16.66 -5.72
CA ALA A 220 14.97 -15.91 -4.84
C ALA A 220 15.71 -14.76 -4.15
N TYR A 221 16.94 -15.00 -3.69
CA TYR A 221 17.79 -13.96 -3.09
C TYR A 221 18.39 -12.99 -4.11
N ALA A 222 18.43 -13.36 -5.39
CA ALA A 222 18.91 -12.46 -6.44
C ALA A 222 17.84 -11.52 -6.97
N SER A 223 16.58 -11.97 -7.07
CA SER A 223 15.53 -11.28 -7.83
C SER A 223 14.28 -10.90 -7.04
N THR A 224 14.15 -11.33 -5.77
CA THR A 224 12.99 -10.99 -4.92
C THR A 224 13.42 -10.21 -3.67
N ASP A 225 12.48 -9.85 -2.82
CA ASP A 225 12.78 -9.11 -1.58
C ASP A 225 13.45 -9.99 -0.50
N LEU A 226 13.57 -11.31 -0.71
CA LEU A 226 14.47 -12.15 0.07
C LEU A 226 15.94 -11.70 0.00
N ARG A 227 16.36 -10.94 -1.01
CA ARG A 227 17.71 -10.32 -1.12
C ARG A 227 18.10 -9.43 0.07
N PHE A 228 17.15 -8.98 0.87
CA PHE A 228 17.42 -8.20 2.07
C PHE A 228 17.89 -9.04 3.25
N PHE A 229 17.74 -10.36 3.18
CA PHE A 229 18.04 -11.30 4.26
C PHE A 229 19.17 -12.26 3.90
N GLN A 230 19.92 -12.65 4.90
CA GLN A 230 20.90 -13.73 4.73
C GLN A 230 20.18 -15.08 4.63
N PRO A 231 20.55 -15.95 3.67
CA PRO A 231 19.91 -17.26 3.50
C PRO A 231 19.89 -18.10 4.78
N GLU A 232 20.95 -18.05 5.57
CA GLU A 232 21.10 -18.79 6.82
C GLU A 232 20.01 -18.40 7.85
N LEU A 233 19.61 -17.12 7.90
CA LEU A 233 18.52 -16.66 8.75
C LEU A 233 17.18 -17.25 8.29
N VAL A 234 16.90 -17.14 6.99
CA VAL A 234 15.64 -17.64 6.41
C VAL A 234 15.51 -19.14 6.54
N GLU A 235 16.62 -19.87 6.28
CA GLU A 235 16.67 -21.31 6.46
C GLU A 235 16.54 -21.74 7.94
N HIS A 236 17.13 -20.97 8.86
CA HIS A 236 16.98 -21.25 10.29
C HIS A 236 15.54 -21.08 10.77
N LEU A 237 14.85 -20.03 10.29
CA LEU A 237 13.47 -19.74 10.66
C LEU A 237 12.45 -20.63 9.93
N GLN A 238 12.84 -21.28 8.84
CA GLN A 238 11.95 -22.11 8.00
C GLN A 238 10.67 -21.38 7.55
N CYS A 239 10.77 -20.07 7.30
CA CYS A 239 9.66 -19.23 6.84
C CYS A 239 10.20 -18.09 5.97
N VAL A 240 9.35 -17.53 5.12
CA VAL A 240 9.67 -16.31 4.38
C VAL A 240 9.30 -15.10 5.22
N LEU A 241 10.18 -14.12 5.27
CA LEU A 241 10.07 -12.90 6.05
C LEU A 241 9.49 -11.77 5.18
N ASN A 242 8.53 -11.03 5.71
CA ASN A 242 8.14 -9.74 5.15
C ASN A 242 9.36 -8.81 5.05
N GLU A 243 9.49 -8.06 3.97
CA GLU A 243 10.65 -7.18 3.72
C GLU A 243 10.95 -6.20 4.87
N TYR A 244 9.91 -5.73 5.56
CA TYR A 244 10.04 -4.83 6.71
C TYR A 244 10.69 -5.47 7.94
N LEU A 245 10.74 -6.80 8.03
CA LEU A 245 11.50 -7.51 9.07
C LEU A 245 13.01 -7.24 8.98
N TYR A 246 13.49 -6.67 7.86
CA TYR A 246 14.83 -6.14 7.78
C TYR A 246 15.12 -5.13 8.91
N TYR A 247 14.18 -4.28 9.24
CA TYR A 247 14.30 -3.29 10.32
C TYR A 247 14.28 -3.88 11.72
N PHE A 248 13.83 -5.12 11.86
CA PHE A 248 13.89 -5.87 13.11
C PHE A 248 15.19 -6.66 13.24
N TYR A 249 15.52 -7.48 12.25
CA TYR A 249 16.68 -8.38 12.30
C TYR A 249 18.02 -7.67 12.07
N TYR A 250 18.02 -6.56 11.33
CA TYR A 250 19.23 -5.79 10.98
C TYR A 250 19.14 -4.34 11.44
N ARG A 251 18.45 -4.08 12.58
CA ARG A 251 18.18 -2.73 13.09
C ARG A 251 19.44 -1.88 13.24
N GLU A 252 20.47 -2.42 13.89
CA GLU A 252 21.72 -1.69 14.14
C GLU A 252 22.41 -1.33 12.84
N LYS A 253 22.44 -2.25 11.86
CA LYS A 253 22.97 -2.02 10.52
C LYS A 253 22.18 -0.96 9.77
N ALA A 254 20.84 -1.02 9.83
CA ALA A 254 19.98 -0.03 9.20
C ALA A 254 20.21 1.38 9.76
N VAL A 255 20.27 1.53 11.08
CA VAL A 255 20.53 2.81 11.75
C VAL A 255 21.94 3.34 11.37
N ALA A 256 22.97 2.50 11.42
CA ALA A 256 24.33 2.90 11.04
C ALA A 256 24.40 3.35 9.58
N ASN A 257 23.77 2.62 8.67
CA ASN A 257 23.72 2.97 7.25
C ASN A 257 22.99 4.29 7.00
N ILE A 258 21.83 4.51 7.64
CA ILE A 258 21.06 5.75 7.50
C ILE A 258 21.87 6.93 8.06
N LEU A 259 22.51 6.79 9.22
CA LEU A 259 23.31 7.85 9.83
C LEU A 259 24.57 8.18 9.01
N SER A 260 25.13 7.21 8.28
CA SER A 260 26.26 7.45 7.37
C SER A 260 25.85 8.10 6.04
N SER A 261 24.56 8.12 5.72
CA SER A 261 24.05 8.74 4.51
C SER A 261 23.88 10.26 4.70
N SER A 262 24.08 11.04 3.64
CA SER A 262 23.89 12.50 3.67
C SER A 262 22.43 12.90 3.89
N GLN A 263 21.49 12.08 3.46
CA GLN A 263 20.05 12.30 3.55
C GLN A 263 19.34 11.05 4.04
N THR A 264 18.24 11.22 4.77
CA THR A 264 17.31 10.12 5.09
C THR A 264 16.43 9.82 3.87
N ARG A 265 15.74 8.68 3.92
CA ARG A 265 14.74 8.35 2.89
C ARG A 265 13.62 9.40 2.84
N GLY A 266 13.18 9.91 3.99
CA GLY A 266 12.17 10.97 4.06
C GLY A 266 12.59 12.23 3.33
N GLU A 267 13.83 12.69 3.54
CA GLU A 267 14.38 13.87 2.86
C GLU A 267 14.49 13.67 1.35
N ILE A 268 14.93 12.49 0.90
CA ILE A 268 14.99 12.16 -0.53
C ILE A 268 13.59 12.21 -1.15
N ILE A 269 12.59 11.61 -0.49
CA ILE A 269 11.21 11.57 -0.99
C ILE A 269 10.57 12.97 -0.97
N GLU A 270 10.78 13.75 0.08
CA GLU A 270 10.29 15.13 0.16
C GLU A 270 10.82 15.97 -1.00
N GLU A 271 12.12 15.89 -1.28
CA GLU A 271 12.74 16.65 -2.39
C GLU A 271 12.22 16.18 -3.74
N ILE A 272 12.16 14.88 -4.00
CA ILE A 272 11.61 14.32 -5.24
C ILE A 272 10.16 14.77 -5.45
N ASN A 273 9.31 14.63 -4.44
CA ASN A 273 7.90 15.01 -4.53
C ASN A 273 7.74 16.52 -4.73
N ARG A 274 8.55 17.33 -4.05
CA ARG A 274 8.56 18.79 -4.18
C ARG A 274 8.92 19.22 -5.61
N GLN A 275 9.98 18.66 -6.19
CA GLN A 275 10.42 18.98 -7.55
C GLN A 275 9.40 18.50 -8.58
N MET A 276 8.91 17.27 -8.45
CA MET A 276 7.89 16.71 -9.33
C MET A 276 6.62 17.57 -9.34
N THR A 277 6.11 17.92 -8.15
CA THR A 277 4.92 18.78 -8.04
C THR A 277 5.17 20.15 -8.66
N LYS A 278 6.33 20.76 -8.43
CA LYS A 278 6.71 22.05 -9.00
C LYS A 278 6.77 22.01 -10.54
N GLU A 279 7.38 21.00 -11.13
CA GLU A 279 7.44 20.86 -12.60
C GLU A 279 6.02 20.63 -13.16
N LEU A 280 5.26 19.68 -12.60
CA LEU A 280 3.91 19.35 -13.07
C LEU A 280 2.89 20.49 -12.87
N SER A 281 3.06 21.35 -11.87
CA SER A 281 2.14 22.47 -11.61
C SER A 281 2.07 23.47 -12.77
N GLY A 282 3.16 23.60 -13.52
CA GLY A 282 3.25 24.47 -14.69
C GLY A 282 2.85 23.83 -16.02
N MET A 283 2.45 22.53 -16.02
CA MET A 283 2.14 21.79 -17.23
C MET A 283 0.63 21.66 -17.47
N ASP A 284 0.23 21.49 -18.72
CA ASP A 284 -1.16 21.28 -19.14
C ASP A 284 -1.50 19.79 -19.15
N ILE A 285 -2.01 19.29 -18.02
CA ILE A 285 -2.33 17.87 -17.84
C ILE A 285 -3.43 17.40 -18.81
N GLU A 286 -4.35 18.28 -19.17
CA GLU A 286 -5.49 17.92 -20.02
C GLU A 286 -5.09 17.78 -21.49
N ASN A 287 -4.25 18.68 -21.99
CA ASN A 287 -3.91 18.75 -23.43
C ASN A 287 -2.52 18.19 -23.76
N ASP A 288 -1.61 18.07 -22.77
CA ASP A 288 -0.25 17.53 -22.97
C ASP A 288 0.11 16.46 -21.92
N PHE A 289 -0.74 15.46 -21.84
CA PHE A 289 -0.53 14.34 -20.90
C PHE A 289 0.79 13.60 -21.14
N ALA A 290 1.25 13.48 -22.38
CA ALA A 290 2.48 12.76 -22.70
C ALA A 290 3.71 13.42 -22.05
N SER A 291 3.82 14.76 -22.08
CA SER A 291 4.89 15.47 -21.41
C SER A 291 4.77 15.39 -19.88
N CYS A 292 3.55 15.46 -19.36
CA CYS A 292 3.29 15.28 -17.92
C CYS A 292 3.70 13.88 -17.45
N LEU A 293 3.38 12.85 -18.22
CA LEU A 293 3.76 11.46 -17.93
C LEU A 293 5.28 11.29 -17.95
N ALA A 294 5.98 11.85 -18.93
CA ALA A 294 7.43 11.81 -18.99
C ALA A 294 8.09 12.50 -17.79
N CYS A 295 7.55 13.63 -17.35
CA CYS A 295 7.99 14.32 -16.13
C CYS A 295 7.75 13.44 -14.88
N TYR A 296 6.58 12.86 -14.77
CA TYR A 296 6.25 11.96 -13.65
C TYR A 296 7.18 10.73 -13.63
N GLU A 297 7.41 10.07 -14.77
CA GLU A 297 8.29 8.91 -14.89
C GLU A 297 9.72 9.22 -14.44
N LYS A 298 10.25 10.36 -14.82
CA LYS A 298 11.58 10.83 -14.40
C LYS A 298 11.69 10.85 -12.88
N TRP A 299 10.78 11.52 -12.20
CA TRP A 299 10.83 11.73 -10.76
C TRP A 299 10.41 10.47 -9.97
N TYR A 300 9.37 9.80 -10.44
CA TYR A 300 8.90 8.58 -9.77
C TYR A 300 9.91 7.43 -9.90
N GLY A 301 10.60 7.33 -11.03
CA GLY A 301 11.70 6.38 -11.21
C GLY A 301 12.84 6.59 -10.20
N MET A 302 13.20 7.85 -9.90
CA MET A 302 14.18 8.15 -8.84
C MET A 302 13.69 7.70 -7.47
N ARG A 303 12.39 7.88 -7.19
CA ARG A 303 11.76 7.42 -5.96
C ARG A 303 11.82 5.89 -5.80
N GLU A 304 11.50 5.14 -6.87
CA GLU A 304 11.54 3.67 -6.86
C GLU A 304 12.97 3.15 -6.70
N ASN A 305 13.94 3.75 -7.40
CA ASN A 305 15.35 3.36 -7.31
C ASN A 305 15.95 3.64 -5.92
N SER A 306 15.39 4.58 -5.15
CA SER A 306 15.83 4.88 -3.78
C SER A 306 15.20 4.00 -2.70
N TYR A 307 14.30 3.05 -3.06
CA TYR A 307 13.59 2.22 -2.07
C TYR A 307 14.55 1.31 -1.30
N MET A 308 14.55 1.42 0.01
CA MET A 308 15.43 0.74 0.97
C MET A 308 16.95 0.90 0.70
N ALA A 309 17.35 1.82 -0.20
CA ALA A 309 18.75 1.95 -0.60
C ALA A 309 19.64 2.45 0.54
N ASN A 310 19.18 3.40 1.33
CA ASN A 310 19.95 3.95 2.45
C ASN A 310 20.07 2.95 3.60
N GLU A 311 19.01 2.19 3.86
CA GLU A 311 18.91 1.23 4.95
C GLU A 311 19.77 -0.02 4.71
N THR A 312 19.69 -0.55 3.48
CA THR A 312 20.31 -1.82 3.11
C THR A 312 21.68 -1.67 2.44
N GLY A 313 21.94 -0.51 1.84
CA GLY A 313 23.08 -0.29 0.92
C GLY A 313 22.86 -0.86 -0.48
N ILE A 314 21.72 -1.49 -0.76
CA ILE A 314 21.38 -2.08 -2.06
C ILE A 314 20.70 -1.00 -2.92
N ARG A 315 21.40 -0.58 -3.99
CA ARG A 315 20.86 0.40 -4.94
C ARG A 315 20.23 -0.30 -6.12
N ARG A 316 19.11 0.27 -6.59
CA ARG A 316 18.47 -0.09 -7.87
C ARG A 316 18.86 0.98 -8.90
N ASP A 317 19.06 0.56 -10.13
CA ASP A 317 19.28 1.46 -11.28
C ASP A 317 18.45 0.91 -12.45
N SER A 318 17.15 1.08 -12.35
CA SER A 318 16.20 0.65 -13.37
C SER A 318 15.57 1.87 -14.05
N GLN A 319 15.43 1.80 -15.38
CA GLN A 319 14.63 2.76 -16.12
C GLN A 319 13.16 2.44 -15.89
N TRP A 320 12.55 3.17 -14.94
CA TRP A 320 11.16 2.96 -14.59
C TRP A 320 10.22 3.64 -15.59
N LYS A 321 9.15 2.96 -15.97
CA LYS A 321 8.13 3.45 -16.88
C LYS A 321 6.74 3.12 -16.36
N PHE A 322 5.79 4.01 -16.64
CA PHE A 322 4.38 3.82 -16.36
C PHE A 322 3.64 3.46 -17.65
N ASP A 323 3.45 2.19 -17.89
CA ASP A 323 2.64 1.72 -19.02
C ASP A 323 1.17 1.70 -18.63
N VAL A 324 0.38 2.63 -19.20
CA VAL A 324 -1.06 2.76 -18.96
C VAL A 324 -1.82 1.47 -19.31
N PHE A 325 -1.41 0.80 -20.38
CA PHE A 325 -2.14 -0.33 -20.95
C PHE A 325 -1.63 -1.69 -20.50
N SER A 326 -0.47 -1.76 -19.84
CA SER A 326 -0.02 -3.04 -19.29
C SER A 326 -1.01 -3.54 -18.24
N GLN A 327 -1.13 -4.86 -18.12
CA GLN A 327 -1.95 -5.46 -17.08
C GLN A 327 -1.42 -5.04 -15.71
N ASP A 328 -2.33 -4.68 -14.80
CA ASP A 328 -1.96 -4.31 -13.45
C ASP A 328 -1.44 -5.54 -12.70
N SER A 329 -0.29 -5.39 -12.03
CA SER A 329 0.33 -6.45 -11.23
C SER A 329 -0.17 -6.50 -9.79
N GLY A 330 -1.16 -5.67 -9.43
CA GLY A 330 -1.72 -5.62 -8.07
C GLY A 330 -1.47 -4.30 -7.35
N GLY A 331 -0.61 -4.29 -6.34
CA GLY A 331 -0.49 -3.18 -5.41
C GLY A 331 -1.71 -3.08 -4.47
N TYR A 332 -1.79 -2.02 -3.68
CA TYR A 332 -2.87 -1.89 -2.68
C TYR A 332 -4.26 -1.71 -3.29
N ALA A 333 -4.38 -1.13 -4.47
CA ALA A 333 -5.66 -1.15 -5.19
C ALA A 333 -6.08 -2.58 -5.52
N GLY A 334 -5.15 -3.43 -5.97
CA GLY A 334 -5.41 -4.85 -6.25
C GLY A 334 -5.95 -5.61 -5.05
N VAL A 335 -5.44 -5.34 -3.84
CA VAL A 335 -5.96 -5.96 -2.61
C VAL A 335 -7.44 -5.56 -2.38
N ALA A 336 -7.76 -4.27 -2.44
CA ALA A 336 -9.14 -3.79 -2.30
C ALA A 336 -10.07 -4.36 -3.38
N LEU A 337 -9.62 -4.34 -4.65
CA LEU A 337 -10.41 -4.83 -5.78
C LEU A 337 -10.65 -6.34 -5.73
N LYS A 338 -9.69 -7.13 -5.27
CA LYS A 338 -9.87 -8.57 -5.03
C LYS A 338 -10.92 -8.83 -3.96
N PHE A 339 -10.91 -8.08 -2.87
CA PHE A 339 -11.97 -8.16 -1.86
C PHE A 339 -13.33 -7.84 -2.45
N ILE A 340 -13.46 -6.72 -3.18
CA ILE A 340 -14.70 -6.32 -3.82
C ILE A 340 -15.19 -7.41 -4.78
N GLN A 341 -14.31 -7.98 -5.60
CA GLN A 341 -14.65 -9.08 -6.51
C GLN A 341 -15.26 -10.28 -5.77
N ILE A 342 -14.64 -10.71 -4.67
CA ILE A 342 -15.11 -11.84 -3.87
C ILE A 342 -16.48 -11.51 -3.25
N ALA A 343 -16.60 -10.34 -2.61
CA ALA A 343 -17.82 -9.91 -1.95
C ALA A 343 -19.01 -9.78 -2.90
N GLU A 344 -18.80 -9.17 -4.08
CA GLU A 344 -19.87 -8.94 -5.07
C GLU A 344 -20.23 -10.21 -5.87
N SER A 345 -19.31 -11.17 -5.98
CA SER A 345 -19.62 -12.44 -6.66
C SER A 345 -20.51 -13.38 -5.86
N GLY A 346 -20.72 -13.11 -4.57
CA GLY A 346 -21.38 -14.03 -3.64
C GLY A 346 -20.60 -15.32 -3.39
N GLY A 347 -19.33 -15.36 -3.80
CA GLY A 347 -18.43 -16.48 -3.58
C GLY A 347 -17.61 -16.36 -2.30
N SER A 348 -16.55 -17.14 -2.23
CA SER A 348 -15.54 -17.05 -1.19
C SER A 348 -14.14 -17.04 -1.80
N GLY A 349 -13.17 -16.51 -1.05
CA GLY A 349 -11.78 -16.48 -1.50
C GLY A 349 -10.83 -16.26 -0.34
N ARG A 350 -9.54 -16.38 -0.60
CA ARG A 350 -8.50 -16.17 0.40
C ARG A 350 -7.60 -15.01 0.03
N MET A 351 -7.29 -14.17 1.00
CA MET A 351 -6.37 -13.06 0.82
C MET A 351 -5.77 -12.61 2.15
N ILE A 352 -4.73 -11.77 2.08
CA ILE A 352 -4.02 -11.27 3.26
C ILE A 352 -4.58 -9.90 3.61
N LEU A 353 -5.05 -9.74 4.87
CA LEU A 353 -5.60 -8.50 5.41
C LEU A 353 -5.13 -8.27 6.85
N CYS A 354 -5.26 -7.02 7.31
CA CYS A 354 -5.19 -6.71 8.73
C CYS A 354 -6.60 -6.81 9.34
N VAL A 355 -6.82 -7.84 10.13
CA VAL A 355 -8.11 -8.24 10.71
C VAL A 355 -7.98 -8.64 12.18
N PRO A 356 -9.07 -8.69 12.96
CA PRO A 356 -9.03 -9.18 14.33
C PRO A 356 -8.48 -10.62 14.41
N ASN A 357 -7.70 -10.90 15.45
CA ASN A 357 -7.02 -12.17 15.66
C ASN A 357 -7.95 -13.37 15.77
N GLN A 358 -9.05 -13.25 16.51
CA GLN A 358 -10.03 -14.31 16.70
C GLN A 358 -9.42 -15.68 17.06
N GLY A 359 -8.33 -15.68 17.84
CA GLY A 359 -7.61 -16.87 18.27
C GLY A 359 -6.60 -17.45 17.26
N ALA A 360 -6.40 -16.84 16.10
CA ALA A 360 -5.48 -17.32 15.07
C ALA A 360 -4.02 -17.36 15.54
N ILE A 361 -3.60 -16.37 16.33
CA ILE A 361 -2.27 -16.32 16.94
C ILE A 361 -2.43 -16.45 18.46
N PRO A 362 -2.00 -17.58 19.07
CA PRO A 362 -2.06 -17.77 20.50
C PRO A 362 -1.28 -16.72 21.29
N GLY A 363 -1.83 -16.22 22.39
CA GLY A 363 -1.21 -15.23 23.25
C GLY A 363 -1.52 -13.77 22.90
N LEU A 364 -2.17 -13.51 21.76
CA LEU A 364 -2.81 -12.25 21.43
C LEU A 364 -4.29 -12.28 21.82
N LEU A 365 -4.88 -11.10 22.06
CA LEU A 365 -6.32 -10.98 22.29
C LEU A 365 -7.08 -11.23 20.99
N ASP A 366 -8.33 -11.70 21.08
CA ASP A 366 -9.18 -11.91 19.90
C ASP A 366 -9.44 -10.61 19.12
N THR A 367 -9.37 -9.47 19.78
CA THR A 367 -9.56 -8.13 19.22
C THR A 367 -8.28 -7.51 18.66
N ASP A 368 -7.10 -8.08 18.93
CA ASP A 368 -5.84 -7.57 18.39
C ASP A 368 -5.81 -7.70 16.87
N ILE A 369 -5.41 -6.65 16.17
CA ILE A 369 -5.32 -6.67 14.72
C ILE A 369 -4.02 -7.35 14.28
N ILE A 370 -4.16 -8.42 13.55
CA ILE A 370 -3.07 -9.18 12.94
C ILE A 370 -3.08 -9.04 11.42
N GLU A 371 -1.94 -9.26 10.77
CA GLU A 371 -1.84 -9.44 9.32
C GLU A 371 -1.81 -10.93 9.02
N SER A 372 -2.87 -11.43 8.42
CA SER A 372 -3.04 -12.86 8.20
C SER A 372 -3.76 -13.16 6.90
N THR A 373 -3.49 -14.36 6.35
CA THR A 373 -4.33 -14.95 5.32
C THR A 373 -5.65 -15.36 5.94
N CYS A 374 -6.74 -14.82 5.43
CA CYS A 374 -8.10 -15.04 5.91
C CYS A 374 -9.05 -15.40 4.77
N ASP A 375 -10.15 -16.05 5.13
CA ASP A 375 -11.23 -16.37 4.22
C ASP A 375 -12.16 -15.15 4.11
N ILE A 376 -12.52 -14.80 2.88
CA ILE A 376 -13.40 -13.67 2.56
C ILE A 376 -14.69 -14.21 1.98
N THR A 377 -15.80 -13.62 2.43
CA THR A 377 -17.15 -13.85 1.89
C THR A 377 -17.83 -12.52 1.61
N ALA A 378 -19.07 -12.56 1.14
CA ALA A 378 -19.91 -11.35 0.98
C ALA A 378 -20.10 -10.59 2.30
N ASP A 379 -20.11 -11.29 3.44
CA ASP A 379 -20.28 -10.68 4.76
C ASP A 379 -19.01 -9.99 5.29
N GLY A 380 -17.84 -10.36 4.76
CA GLY A 380 -16.53 -9.80 5.14
C GLY A 380 -15.43 -10.86 5.29
N ALA A 381 -14.44 -10.54 6.14
CA ALA A 381 -13.30 -11.40 6.48
C ALA A 381 -13.45 -11.97 7.87
#